data_f508a1c9a8446d4a22c441e79cdb33b4
#
_entry.id   f508a1c9a8446d4a22c441e79cdb33b4
#
_cell.length_a   1.000
_cell.length_b   1.000
_cell.length_c   1.000
_cell.angle_alpha   90.00
_cell.angle_beta   90.00
_cell.angle_gamma   90.00
#
_symmetry.space_group_name_H-M   'P 1'
#
loop_
_entity.id
_entity.type
_entity.pdbx_description
1 polymer ?
#
loop_
_entity_poly.entity_id
_entity_poly.type
_entity_poly.pdbx_seq_one_letter_code
_entity_poly.pdbx_strand_id
1 'polypeptide(L)'
;MIFVFKKKEYEEMYPDVITASRKTYLGMVTAMDDLVGSLINDLKAKGMYEDSVIIFSSDNGGNTNLGATNNPLKGQKVLLFEGGVRVPGFVHSPNHIVNPG
;
A
#
# COMPACT_ATOMS: atom_id res chain seq x y z
N MET A 1 -4.46 -11.06 -12.53
CA MET A 1 -5.80 -10.41 -12.64
C MET A 1 -6.08 -9.70 -11.33
N ILE A 2 -5.94 -8.38 -11.30
CA ILE A 2 -6.17 -7.58 -10.10
C ILE A 2 -7.65 -7.26 -10.07
N PHE A 3 -8.39 -7.82 -9.11
CA PHE A 3 -9.76 -7.40 -8.83
C PHE A 3 -9.70 -6.05 -8.11
N VAL A 4 -9.91 -4.98 -8.85
CA VAL A 4 -10.10 -3.65 -8.26
C VAL A 4 -11.55 -3.58 -7.76
N PHE A 5 -11.78 -3.88 -6.50
CA PHE A 5 -13.04 -3.58 -5.85
C PHE A 5 -13.12 -2.07 -5.68
N LYS A 6 -13.85 -1.40 -6.58
CA LYS A 6 -14.16 0.01 -6.47
C LYS A 6 -15.25 0.18 -5.40
N LYS A 7 -14.85 0.25 -4.14
CA LYS A 7 -15.76 0.58 -3.04
C LYS A 7 -15.91 2.08 -2.97
N LYS A 8 -17.08 2.57 -3.30
CA LYS A 8 -17.45 4.00 -3.28
C LYS A 8 -17.17 4.64 -1.92
N GLU A 9 -17.40 3.92 -0.83
CA GLU A 9 -17.13 4.36 0.54
C GLU A 9 -15.68 4.80 0.78
N TYR A 10 -14.71 4.13 0.17
CA TYR A 10 -13.30 4.52 0.29
C TYR A 10 -12.97 5.78 -0.51
N GLU A 11 -13.61 5.97 -1.65
CA GLU A 11 -13.47 7.21 -2.42
C GLU A 11 -14.08 8.41 -1.69
N GLU A 12 -15.19 8.21 -0.98
CA GLU A 12 -15.88 9.24 -0.19
C GLU A 12 -15.06 9.75 1.00
N MET A 13 -14.04 9.00 1.47
CA MET A 13 -13.10 9.47 2.49
C MET A 13 -12.20 10.63 2.02
N TYR A 14 -12.19 10.93 0.73
CA TYR A 14 -11.35 11.97 0.11
C TYR A 14 -12.19 13.04 -0.59
N PRO A 15 -13.06 13.79 0.15
CA PRO A 15 -14.00 14.75 -0.46
C PRO A 15 -13.30 15.88 -1.21
N ASP A 16 -12.13 16.32 -0.73
CA ASP A 16 -11.38 17.46 -1.28
C ASP A 16 -10.53 17.11 -2.51
N VAL A 17 -10.45 15.82 -2.87
CA VAL A 17 -9.68 15.37 -4.03
C VAL A 17 -10.53 15.50 -5.28
N ILE A 18 -10.22 16.49 -6.14
CA ILE A 18 -11.00 16.85 -7.33
C ILE A 18 -10.84 15.82 -8.46
N THR A 19 -9.63 15.29 -8.66
CA THR A 19 -9.32 14.37 -9.75
C THR A 19 -9.87 12.97 -9.46
N ALA A 20 -10.79 12.48 -10.27
CA ALA A 20 -11.42 11.18 -10.06
C ALA A 20 -10.42 10.01 -10.01
N SER A 21 -9.43 9.97 -10.89
CA SER A 21 -8.39 8.94 -10.88
C SER A 21 -7.57 8.96 -9.58
N ARG A 22 -7.22 10.15 -9.07
CA ARG A 22 -6.52 10.29 -7.80
C ARG A 22 -7.37 9.82 -6.63
N LYS A 23 -8.65 10.18 -6.63
CA LYS A 23 -9.61 9.78 -5.60
C LYS A 23 -9.76 8.25 -5.55
N THR A 24 -9.94 7.62 -6.71
CA THR A 24 -9.99 6.16 -6.83
C THR A 24 -8.70 5.51 -6.36
N TYR A 25 -7.53 6.07 -6.73
CA TYR A 25 -6.23 5.54 -6.31
C TYR A 25 -6.09 5.59 -4.78
N LEU A 26 -6.41 6.71 -4.14
CA LEU A 26 -6.35 6.85 -2.69
C LEU A 26 -7.32 5.88 -1.99
N GLY A 27 -8.53 5.72 -2.51
CA GLY A 27 -9.49 4.73 -2.00
C GLY A 27 -8.95 3.29 -2.07
N MET A 28 -8.25 2.92 -3.15
CA MET A 28 -7.61 1.61 -3.26
C MET A 28 -6.48 1.42 -2.25
N VAL A 29 -5.68 2.46 -1.98
CA VAL A 29 -4.60 2.39 -0.97
C VAL A 29 -5.20 2.21 0.42
N THR A 30 -6.27 2.94 0.76
CA THR A 30 -6.96 2.78 2.04
C THR A 30 -7.56 1.38 2.19
N ALA A 31 -8.20 0.85 1.15
CA ALA A 31 -8.74 -0.51 1.17
C ALA A 31 -7.64 -1.58 1.37
N MET A 32 -6.45 -1.36 0.81
CA MET A 32 -5.30 -2.22 1.03
C MET A 32 -4.81 -2.16 2.48
N ASP A 33 -4.76 -0.97 3.08
CA ASP A 33 -4.37 -0.78 4.48
C ASP A 33 -5.34 -1.50 5.44
N ASP A 34 -6.65 -1.38 5.21
CA ASP A 34 -7.67 -2.11 5.97
C ASP A 34 -7.51 -3.63 5.85
N LEU A 35 -7.14 -4.12 4.66
CA LEU A 35 -6.87 -5.54 4.45
C LEU A 35 -5.66 -6.01 5.25
N VAL A 36 -4.58 -5.23 5.27
CA VAL A 36 -3.40 -5.51 6.10
C VAL A 36 -3.78 -5.51 7.59
N GLY A 37 -4.56 -4.52 8.05
CA GLY A 37 -5.07 -4.47 9.41
C GLY A 37 -5.88 -5.71 9.79
N SER A 38 -6.75 -6.18 8.91
CA SER A 38 -7.54 -7.40 9.10
C SER A 38 -6.64 -8.64 9.20
N LEU A 39 -5.63 -8.77 8.33
CA LEU A 39 -4.67 -9.87 8.40
C LEU A 39 -3.92 -9.90 9.74
N ILE A 40 -3.45 -8.75 10.22
CA ILE A 40 -2.78 -8.64 11.52
C ILE A 40 -3.70 -9.08 12.66
N ASN A 41 -4.96 -8.66 12.63
CA ASN A 41 -5.94 -9.05 13.65
C ASN A 41 -6.21 -10.58 13.62
N ASP A 42 -6.29 -11.18 12.45
CA ASP A 42 -6.46 -12.63 12.29
C ASP A 42 -5.25 -13.40 12.83
N LEU A 43 -4.03 -12.93 12.56
CA LEU A 43 -2.81 -13.53 13.11
C LEU A 43 -2.79 -13.45 14.64
N LYS A 44 -3.18 -12.31 15.21
CA LYS A 44 -3.30 -12.13 16.66
C LYS A 44 -4.35 -13.07 17.27
N ALA A 45 -5.54 -13.14 16.67
CA ALA A 45 -6.61 -14.00 17.13
C ALA A 45 -6.25 -15.49 17.12
N LYS A 46 -5.37 -15.91 16.21
CA LYS A 46 -4.87 -17.28 16.11
C LYS A 46 -3.60 -17.54 16.93
N GLY A 47 -3.08 -16.56 17.67
CA GLY A 47 -1.85 -16.67 18.44
C GLY A 47 -0.59 -16.84 17.58
N MET A 48 -0.62 -16.45 16.31
CA MET A 48 0.49 -16.60 15.36
C MET A 48 1.31 -15.32 15.20
N TYR A 49 0.79 -14.18 15.63
CA TYR A 49 1.39 -12.87 15.35
C TYR A 49 2.80 -12.73 15.92
N GLU A 50 3.03 -13.17 17.16
CA GLU A 50 4.30 -13.02 17.86
C GLU A 50 5.46 -13.79 17.17
N ASP A 51 5.15 -14.93 16.55
CA ASP A 51 6.13 -15.77 15.84
C ASP A 51 6.15 -15.52 14.32
N SER A 52 5.43 -14.49 13.85
CA SER A 52 5.36 -14.16 12.44
C SER A 52 6.48 -13.20 12.01
N VAL A 53 6.92 -13.35 10.76
CA VAL A 53 7.67 -12.35 10.01
C VAL A 53 6.79 -11.85 8.88
N ILE A 54 6.51 -10.56 8.89
CA ILE A 54 5.66 -9.90 7.90
C ILE A 54 6.54 -9.05 7.00
N ILE A 55 6.50 -9.34 5.70
CA ILE A 55 7.26 -8.60 4.68
C ILE A 55 6.25 -7.93 3.76
N PHE A 56 6.37 -6.63 3.62
CA PHE A 56 5.61 -5.85 2.65
C PHE A 56 6.56 -5.21 1.64
N SER A 57 6.20 -5.26 0.39
CA SER A 57 6.87 -4.50 -0.68
C SER A 57 5.89 -4.21 -1.79
N SER A 58 5.92 -3.00 -2.33
CA SER A 58 5.27 -2.73 -3.60
C SER A 58 6.03 -3.39 -4.74
N ASP A 59 5.34 -3.77 -5.81
CA ASP A 59 5.92 -4.43 -6.99
C ASP A 59 6.67 -3.45 -7.90
N ASN A 60 6.17 -2.22 -8.00
CA ASN A 60 6.75 -1.13 -8.79
C ASN A 60 6.21 0.22 -8.35
N GLY A 61 6.80 1.29 -8.86
CA GLY A 61 6.30 2.64 -8.67
C GLY A 61 4.91 2.86 -9.26
N GLY A 62 4.20 3.85 -8.73
CA GLY A 62 2.83 4.15 -9.15
C GLY A 62 2.74 4.63 -10.59
N ASN A 63 1.62 4.34 -11.25
CA ASN A 63 1.28 4.88 -12.56
C ASN A 63 0.63 6.27 -12.40
N THR A 64 1.37 7.33 -12.76
CA THR A 64 0.90 8.71 -12.59
C THR A 64 -0.32 9.05 -13.47
N ASN A 65 -0.51 8.35 -14.57
CA ASN A 65 -1.67 8.52 -15.45
C ASN A 65 -2.96 7.97 -14.80
N LEU A 66 -2.82 7.11 -13.79
CA LEU A 66 -3.94 6.49 -13.06
C LEU A 66 -4.09 7.04 -11.63
N GLY A 67 -3.56 8.23 -11.37
CA GLY A 67 -3.75 8.93 -10.10
C GLY A 67 -2.69 8.67 -9.04
N ALA A 68 -1.67 7.85 -9.29
CA ALA A 68 -0.54 7.71 -8.39
C ALA A 68 0.38 8.96 -8.41
N THR A 69 1.26 9.07 -7.42
CA THR A 69 2.40 10.00 -7.45
C THR A 69 3.63 9.31 -6.89
N ASN A 70 4.77 9.57 -7.50
CA ASN A 70 6.06 9.06 -7.03
C ASN A 70 6.97 10.21 -6.55
N ASN A 71 6.43 11.43 -6.45
CA ASN A 71 7.20 12.60 -6.02
C ASN A 71 7.88 12.36 -4.67
N PRO A 72 9.13 12.85 -4.50
CA PRO A 72 9.94 13.65 -5.44
C PRO A 72 10.72 12.83 -6.49
N LEU A 73 10.53 11.50 -6.55
CA LEU A 73 11.28 10.62 -7.43
C LEU A 73 10.82 10.76 -8.89
N LYS A 74 11.78 10.84 -9.81
CA LYS A 74 11.52 10.90 -11.24
C LYS A 74 11.04 9.53 -11.75
N GLY A 75 10.05 9.53 -12.64
CA GLY A 75 9.56 8.34 -13.33
C GLY A 75 8.34 7.70 -12.68
N GLN A 76 7.93 6.59 -13.24
CA GLN A 76 6.71 5.86 -12.86
C GLN A 76 6.83 4.41 -13.26
N LYS A 77 5.81 3.60 -12.97
CA LYS A 77 5.65 2.22 -13.46
C LYS A 77 6.12 2.08 -14.91
N VAL A 78 6.85 1.00 -15.21
CA VAL A 78 7.48 0.66 -16.51
C VAL A 78 8.80 1.41 -16.79
N LEU A 79 9.09 2.52 -16.12
CA LEU A 79 10.32 3.27 -16.31
C LEU A 79 11.40 2.86 -15.29
N LEU A 80 12.67 2.80 -15.75
CA LEU A 80 13.83 2.44 -14.93
C LEU A 80 14.39 3.60 -14.08
N PHE A 81 13.60 4.66 -13.89
CA PHE A 81 13.94 5.73 -12.97
C PHE A 81 13.52 5.38 -11.53
N GLU A 82 14.06 6.09 -10.55
CA GLU A 82 13.77 5.93 -9.12
C GLU A 82 12.26 5.83 -8.83
N GLY A 83 11.43 6.68 -9.44
CA GLY A 83 9.98 6.65 -9.30
C GLY A 83 9.30 5.40 -9.86
N GLY A 84 10.00 4.60 -10.65
CA GLY A 84 9.51 3.32 -11.16
C GLY A 84 9.98 2.11 -10.37
N VAL A 85 11.15 2.19 -9.70
CA VAL A 85 11.82 1.02 -9.08
C VAL A 85 12.06 1.16 -7.58
N ARG A 86 12.16 2.38 -7.05
CA ARG A 86 12.31 2.64 -5.62
C ARG A 86 10.94 2.72 -4.95
N VAL A 87 10.54 1.65 -4.32
CA VAL A 87 9.20 1.47 -3.75
C VAL A 87 9.23 1.33 -2.23
N PRO A 88 8.12 1.63 -1.55
CA PRO A 88 7.98 1.34 -0.13
C PRO A 88 8.09 -0.15 0.15
N GLY A 89 8.81 -0.48 1.19
CA GLY A 89 8.89 -1.83 1.70
C GLY A 89 9.30 -1.84 3.17
N PHE A 90 8.85 -2.84 3.91
CA PHE A 90 9.26 -3.03 5.30
C PHE A 90 9.25 -4.51 5.68
N VAL A 91 9.96 -4.81 6.74
CA VAL A 91 9.90 -6.10 7.43
C VAL A 91 9.49 -5.83 8.87
N HIS A 92 8.51 -6.58 9.34
CA HIS A 92 8.01 -6.49 10.71
C HIS A 92 7.99 -7.88 11.36
N SER A 93 8.49 -7.97 12.59
CA SER A 93 8.37 -9.17 13.41
C SER A 93 8.45 -8.78 14.89
N PRO A 94 7.41 -9.06 15.69
CA PRO A 94 7.37 -8.67 17.09
C PRO A 94 8.54 -9.23 17.91
N ASN A 95 8.86 -10.51 17.73
CA ASN A 95 9.86 -11.21 18.55
C ASN A 95 11.27 -11.27 17.94
N HIS A 96 11.44 -10.98 16.64
CA HIS A 96 12.71 -11.19 15.95
C HIS A 96 13.42 -9.91 15.52
N ILE A 97 12.72 -8.75 15.54
CA ILE A 97 13.31 -7.45 15.24
C ILE A 97 13.27 -6.59 16.49
N VAL A 98 14.43 -6.51 17.17
CA VAL A 98 14.55 -5.82 18.47
C VAL A 98 14.81 -4.33 18.32
N ASN A 99 15.43 -3.89 17.21
CA ASN A 99 15.74 -2.50 16.93
C ASN A 99 15.18 -2.12 15.55
N PRO A 100 13.95 -1.65 15.47
CA PRO A 100 13.41 -1.12 14.21
C PRO A 100 14.19 0.13 13.81
N GLY A 101 14.68 0.16 12.57
CA GLY A 101 15.37 1.30 11.94
C GLY A 101 14.43 2.45 11.63
#